data_19dd3a569aad5d87637af585327ecd1c
#
_entry.id   19dd3a569aad5d87637af585327ecd1c
#
_cell.length_a   1.000
_cell.length_b   1.000
_cell.length_c   1.000
_cell.angle_alpha   90.00
_cell.angle_beta   90.00
_cell.angle_gamma   90.00
#
_symmetry.space_group_name_H-M   'P 1'
#
loop_
_entity.id
_entity.type
_entity.pdbx_description
1 polymer ?
#
loop_
_entity_poly.entity_id
_entity_poly.type
_entity_poly.pdbx_seq_one_letter_code
_entity_poly.pdbx_strand_id
1 'polypeptide(L)'
;MKHFLIFSIKPVCYNSYLYFADSLAKALRDCGAEIEFFSSAKEPLESMERLANQTFDAIFDFNSELPRVKMDDGSYFLDQIHAPFYDIILDHPLYHHDTLKQKISDFHVLCLDQNHAAYIRRHYTHIKSAAFFPMTGEDLLPDSASYPQKQTDLLFSGTYTDYRQVEQSILSSPSFLGEITKKLIDRMQNDVSLTQEDALQKLLPSLEEGEIIKETFPLHMQACFLCDSYLRAFSREELLLSLAREKLPLTLCGNGWRKSPLSGFPQINIIDDISFSDTFALFRQSKITLNLLPGFKNGTHDRVYSSMLNHSLCLTDASPLLKEQFQDGKELCFYDASQPKKAADKIAHLLTDKEQLETISQNGYFKAKENHSWLARAVCLLKMI
;
A
#
# COMPACT_ATOMS: atom_id res chain seq x y z
N MET A 1 21.90 -15.48 17.95
CA MET A 1 20.48 -15.34 17.60
C MET A 1 20.24 -13.87 17.41
N LYS A 2 19.59 -13.43 16.32
CA LYS A 2 19.31 -12.00 16.11
C LYS A 2 18.19 -11.55 17.03
N HIS A 3 18.30 -10.34 17.58
CA HIS A 3 17.35 -9.73 18.50
C HIS A 3 16.82 -8.43 17.88
N PHE A 4 15.51 -8.37 17.57
CA PHE A 4 14.87 -7.24 16.89
C PHE A 4 13.82 -6.57 17.77
N LEU A 5 13.67 -5.27 17.59
CA LEU A 5 12.60 -4.48 18.18
C LEU A 5 11.61 -4.07 17.09
N ILE A 6 10.32 -4.35 17.30
CA ILE A 6 9.23 -4.00 16.36
C ILE A 6 8.23 -3.10 17.07
N PHE A 7 7.89 -1.97 16.43
CA PHE A 7 6.92 -1.01 16.93
C PHE A 7 5.60 -1.02 16.14
N SER A 8 4.50 -0.80 16.87
CA SER A 8 3.19 -0.49 16.34
C SER A 8 2.52 0.54 17.26
N ILE A 9 2.75 1.83 16.97
CA ILE A 9 2.38 2.91 17.90
C ILE A 9 0.96 3.42 17.65
N LYS A 10 0.46 3.40 16.39
CA LYS A 10 -0.81 4.04 16.03
C LYS A 10 -1.80 3.08 15.41
N PRO A 11 -3.02 2.97 15.94
CA PRO A 11 -4.09 2.19 15.30
C PRO A 11 -4.69 2.98 14.14
N VAL A 12 -4.15 2.80 12.93
CA VAL A 12 -4.65 3.44 11.70
C VAL A 12 -5.01 2.41 10.64
N CYS A 13 -5.77 2.81 9.62
CA CYS A 13 -6.15 2.00 8.48
C CYS A 13 -6.74 0.63 8.88
N TYR A 14 -7.78 0.64 9.72
CA TYR A 14 -8.45 -0.59 10.19
C TYR A 14 -7.52 -1.54 10.97
N ASN A 15 -6.53 -0.99 11.69
CA ASN A 15 -5.49 -1.73 12.42
C ASN A 15 -4.53 -2.52 11.52
N SER A 16 -4.39 -2.17 10.24
CA SER A 16 -3.46 -2.85 9.34
C SER A 16 -2.00 -2.80 9.80
N TYR A 17 -1.58 -1.69 10.42
CA TYR A 17 -0.19 -1.56 10.92
C TYR A 17 0.11 -2.55 12.03
N LEU A 18 -0.83 -2.70 12.98
CA LEU A 18 -0.69 -3.72 14.04
C LEU A 18 -0.64 -5.13 13.44
N TYR A 19 -1.51 -5.41 12.45
CA TYR A 19 -1.49 -6.68 11.77
C TYR A 19 -0.16 -6.96 11.06
N PHE A 20 0.39 -5.99 10.33
CA PHE A 20 1.68 -6.15 9.64
C PHE A 20 2.82 -6.34 10.62
N ALA A 21 2.86 -5.56 11.70
CA ALA A 21 3.87 -5.66 12.75
C ALA A 21 3.80 -7.02 13.48
N ASP A 22 2.61 -7.45 13.90
CA ASP A 22 2.40 -8.76 14.57
C ASP A 22 2.78 -9.93 13.64
N SER A 23 2.38 -9.87 12.36
CA SER A 23 2.66 -10.92 11.37
C SER A 23 4.15 -11.02 11.04
N LEU A 24 4.83 -9.88 10.88
CA LEU A 24 6.27 -9.83 10.68
C LEU A 24 7.01 -10.37 11.91
N ALA A 25 6.60 -9.96 13.11
CA ALA A 25 7.17 -10.45 14.37
C ALA A 25 7.06 -11.96 14.49
N LYS A 26 5.89 -12.52 14.19
CA LYS A 26 5.65 -13.97 14.19
C LYS A 26 6.57 -14.68 13.20
N ALA A 27 6.61 -14.21 11.95
CA ALA A 27 7.42 -14.83 10.91
C ALA A 27 8.94 -14.76 11.20
N LEU A 28 9.41 -13.69 11.81
CA LEU A 28 10.81 -13.59 12.25
C LEU A 28 11.13 -14.54 13.41
N ARG A 29 10.19 -14.73 14.36
CA ARG A 29 10.33 -15.76 15.43
C ARG A 29 10.37 -17.16 14.84
N ASP A 30 9.55 -17.46 13.85
CA ASP A 30 9.54 -18.74 13.14
C ASP A 30 10.87 -18.98 12.39
N CYS A 31 11.59 -17.92 12.03
CA CYS A 31 12.96 -17.96 11.50
C CYS A 31 14.06 -18.01 12.58
N GLY A 32 13.70 -18.10 13.85
CA GLY A 32 14.64 -18.21 14.97
C GLY A 32 15.18 -16.88 15.52
N ALA A 33 14.56 -15.75 15.22
CA ALA A 33 14.88 -14.47 15.83
C ALA A 33 14.17 -14.26 17.18
N GLU A 34 14.81 -13.54 18.09
CA GLU A 34 14.19 -12.99 19.29
C GLU A 34 13.53 -11.65 18.94
N ILE A 35 12.28 -11.46 19.38
CA ILE A 35 11.52 -10.26 19.06
C ILE A 35 10.99 -9.61 20.34
N GLU A 36 11.52 -8.43 20.64
CA GLU A 36 10.87 -7.46 21.51
C GLU A 36 9.79 -6.74 20.70
N PHE A 37 8.56 -6.68 21.23
CA PHE A 37 7.43 -6.10 20.51
C PHE A 37 6.75 -5.06 21.38
N PHE A 38 6.68 -3.83 20.88
CA PHE A 38 5.95 -2.75 21.51
C PHE A 38 4.70 -2.38 20.69
N SER A 39 3.55 -2.28 21.36
CA SER A 39 2.31 -1.79 20.73
C SER A 39 1.50 -0.94 21.70
N SER A 40 1.19 0.28 21.28
CA SER A 40 0.31 1.19 22.05
C SER A 40 -1.13 0.68 22.18
N ALA A 41 -1.53 -0.31 21.39
CA ALA A 41 -2.81 -1.00 21.54
C ALA A 41 -2.80 -2.02 22.68
N LYS A 42 -1.61 -2.46 23.14
CA LYS A 42 -1.44 -3.49 24.18
C LYS A 42 -0.89 -2.94 25.49
N GLU A 43 -0.13 -1.85 25.44
CA GLU A 43 0.53 -1.25 26.59
C GLU A 43 0.61 0.28 26.47
N PRO A 44 0.66 1.04 27.59
CA PRO A 44 0.75 2.49 27.56
C PRO A 44 2.10 2.97 27.00
N LEU A 45 2.13 4.17 26.40
CA LEU A 45 3.34 4.73 25.75
C LEU A 45 4.49 4.89 26.74
N GLU A 46 4.22 5.19 27.99
CA GLU A 46 5.21 5.36 29.05
C GLU A 46 6.03 4.09 29.27
N SER A 47 5.47 2.92 28.98
CA SER A 47 6.20 1.65 29.09
C SER A 47 7.35 1.51 28.07
N MET A 48 7.43 2.38 27.05
CA MET A 48 8.56 2.45 26.13
C MET A 48 9.88 2.77 26.82
N GLU A 49 9.86 3.47 27.98
CA GLU A 49 11.07 3.83 28.73
C GLU A 49 11.95 2.61 29.06
N ARG A 50 11.33 1.41 29.22
CA ARG A 50 12.06 0.17 29.43
C ARG A 50 13.01 -0.22 28.28
N LEU A 51 12.78 0.32 27.06
CA LEU A 51 13.57 0.04 25.88
C LEU A 51 14.77 0.99 25.73
N ALA A 52 14.79 2.09 26.49
CA ALA A 52 15.89 3.05 26.46
C ALA A 52 17.22 2.39 26.89
N ASN A 53 18.30 2.77 26.20
CA ASN A 53 19.66 2.25 26.38
C ASN A 53 19.83 0.75 26.07
N GLN A 54 18.82 0.10 25.49
CA GLN A 54 18.96 -1.26 25.00
C GLN A 54 19.61 -1.30 23.60
N THR A 55 20.18 -2.45 23.28
CA THR A 55 20.82 -2.71 21.98
C THR A 55 20.06 -3.81 21.24
N PHE A 56 19.75 -3.58 19.95
CA PHE A 56 19.12 -4.55 19.09
C PHE A 56 19.89 -4.68 17.77
N ASP A 57 19.71 -5.80 17.06
CA ASP A 57 20.26 -5.98 15.71
C ASP A 57 19.56 -5.10 14.68
N ALA A 58 18.26 -4.77 14.88
CA ALA A 58 17.51 -3.78 14.13
C ALA A 58 16.23 -3.36 14.87
N ILE A 59 15.75 -2.14 14.54
CA ILE A 59 14.42 -1.63 14.92
C ILE A 59 13.57 -1.53 13.67
N PHE A 60 12.31 -1.97 13.75
CA PHE A 60 11.31 -1.83 12.69
C PHE A 60 10.14 -0.99 13.14
N ASP A 61 9.76 -0.01 12.32
CA ASP A 61 8.58 0.81 12.49
C ASP A 61 7.78 0.86 11.19
N PHE A 62 6.51 1.23 11.27
CA PHE A 62 5.62 1.34 10.12
C PHE A 62 5.13 2.77 9.95
N ASN A 63 5.31 3.32 8.74
CA ASN A 63 4.85 4.65 8.36
C ASN A 63 5.36 5.79 9.26
N SER A 64 6.63 5.71 9.68
CA SER A 64 7.34 6.81 10.34
C SER A 64 6.71 7.26 11.66
N GLU A 65 6.16 6.37 12.46
CA GLU A 65 5.53 6.75 13.74
C GLU A 65 6.57 6.93 14.85
N LEU A 66 7.54 6.01 14.97
CA LEU A 66 8.57 6.07 16.01
C LEU A 66 9.45 7.34 15.93
N PRO A 67 9.90 7.81 14.76
CA PRO A 67 10.68 9.04 14.66
C PRO A 67 9.97 10.31 15.14
N ARG A 68 8.68 10.25 15.39
CA ARG A 68 7.89 11.39 15.90
C ARG A 68 7.78 11.40 17.42
N VAL A 69 8.16 10.32 18.09
CA VAL A 69 8.07 10.23 19.56
C VAL A 69 9.21 11.01 20.18
N LYS A 70 8.83 11.97 21.05
CA LYS A 70 9.76 12.82 21.78
C LYS A 70 9.72 12.52 23.29
N MET A 71 10.87 12.66 23.91
CA MET A 71 11.04 12.67 25.35
C MET A 71 10.63 14.02 25.94
N ASP A 72 10.46 14.11 27.25
CA ASP A 72 10.09 15.35 27.98
C ASP A 72 11.10 16.49 27.77
N ASP A 73 12.38 16.16 27.56
CA ASP A 73 13.45 17.12 27.28
C ASP A 73 13.50 17.58 25.82
N GLY A 74 12.59 17.04 24.95
CA GLY A 74 12.48 17.34 23.52
C GLY A 74 13.39 16.52 22.62
N SER A 75 14.25 15.64 23.18
CA SER A 75 15.02 14.66 22.38
C SER A 75 14.10 13.61 21.76
N TYR A 76 14.57 12.89 20.76
CA TYR A 76 13.80 11.81 20.16
C TYR A 76 14.03 10.50 20.94
N PHE A 77 12.95 9.76 21.19
CA PHE A 77 13.03 8.46 21.84
C PHE A 77 13.94 7.49 21.07
N LEU A 78 13.89 7.54 19.75
CA LEU A 78 14.72 6.70 18.89
C LEU A 78 16.23 6.87 19.15
N ASP A 79 16.68 8.06 19.55
CA ASP A 79 18.08 8.34 19.88
C ASP A 79 18.54 7.63 21.16
N GLN A 80 17.61 7.12 21.98
CA GLN A 80 17.92 6.37 23.20
C GLN A 80 18.13 4.86 22.96
N ILE A 81 17.96 4.38 21.72
CA ILE A 81 18.06 2.97 21.39
C ILE A 81 19.25 2.74 20.44
N HIS A 82 20.07 1.74 20.74
CA HIS A 82 21.27 1.42 19.94
C HIS A 82 20.97 0.32 18.92
N ALA A 83 20.55 0.70 17.72
CA ALA A 83 20.29 -0.24 16.62
C ALA A 83 20.18 0.48 15.27
N PRO A 84 20.41 -0.19 14.13
CA PRO A 84 19.96 0.25 12.81
C PRO A 84 18.43 0.41 12.81
N PHE A 85 17.95 1.52 12.25
CA PHE A 85 16.52 1.83 12.19
C PHE A 85 15.97 1.60 10.77
N TYR A 86 14.95 0.78 10.66
CA TYR A 86 14.23 0.45 9.42
C TYR A 86 12.79 0.97 9.48
N ASP A 87 12.50 2.00 8.69
CA ASP A 87 11.14 2.51 8.50
C ASP A 87 10.48 1.82 7.31
N ILE A 88 9.39 1.08 7.54
CA ILE A 88 8.60 0.41 6.50
C ILE A 88 7.47 1.34 6.10
N ILE A 89 7.65 2.11 5.03
CA ILE A 89 6.63 3.06 4.57
C ILE A 89 5.66 2.38 3.59
N LEU A 90 4.38 2.49 3.89
CA LEU A 90 3.29 1.85 3.14
C LEU A 90 2.67 2.76 2.09
N ASP A 91 2.98 4.06 2.15
CA ASP A 91 2.51 5.10 1.23
C ASP A 91 3.68 5.72 0.45
N HIS A 92 3.36 6.67 -0.44
CA HIS A 92 4.40 7.40 -1.17
C HIS A 92 5.30 8.21 -0.21
N PRO A 93 6.64 8.27 -0.43
CA PRO A 93 7.58 9.04 0.40
C PRO A 93 7.21 10.50 0.61
N LEU A 94 6.43 11.11 -0.29
CA LEU A 94 5.97 12.50 -0.14
C LEU A 94 5.19 12.74 1.16
N TYR A 95 4.49 11.72 1.70
CA TYR A 95 3.75 11.81 2.96
C TYR A 95 4.66 11.71 4.19
N HIS A 96 5.90 11.27 3.98
CA HIS A 96 6.89 11.01 5.04
C HIS A 96 8.06 12.00 5.02
N HIS A 97 7.95 13.12 4.26
CA HIS A 97 9.04 14.08 4.08
C HIS A 97 9.61 14.56 5.43
N ASP A 98 8.75 14.87 6.40
CA ASP A 98 9.18 15.38 7.71
C ASP A 98 10.02 14.38 8.52
N THR A 99 9.81 13.08 8.34
CA THR A 99 10.65 12.03 8.91
C THR A 99 11.89 11.78 8.07
N LEU A 100 11.70 11.64 6.76
CA LEU A 100 12.80 11.31 5.84
C LEU A 100 13.91 12.37 5.81
N LYS A 101 13.61 13.65 6.11
CA LYS A 101 14.61 14.72 6.23
C LYS A 101 15.40 14.70 7.55
N GLN A 102 14.98 13.90 8.55
CA GLN A 102 15.67 13.82 9.83
C GLN A 102 17.00 13.07 9.70
N LYS A 103 18.03 13.54 10.40
CA LYS A 103 19.33 12.90 10.43
C LYS A 103 19.38 11.80 11.52
N ILE A 104 18.57 10.77 11.32
CA ILE A 104 18.56 9.59 12.19
C ILE A 104 19.82 8.78 11.92
N SER A 105 20.47 8.30 12.98
CA SER A 105 21.64 7.43 12.88
C SER A 105 21.24 6.06 12.32
N ASP A 106 22.03 5.55 11.39
CA ASP A 106 21.84 4.23 10.76
C ASP A 106 20.41 4.00 10.22
N PHE A 107 19.93 4.97 9.41
CA PHE A 107 18.58 5.01 8.89
C PHE A 107 18.44 4.25 7.56
N HIS A 108 17.49 3.33 7.52
CA HIS A 108 17.10 2.53 6.36
C HIS A 108 15.60 2.66 6.10
N VAL A 109 15.18 2.61 4.84
CA VAL A 109 13.77 2.69 4.48
C VAL A 109 13.37 1.53 3.57
N LEU A 110 12.24 0.93 3.86
CA LEU A 110 11.63 -0.13 3.07
C LEU A 110 10.32 0.36 2.45
N CYS A 111 10.14 0.16 1.14
CA CYS A 111 9.05 0.72 0.36
C CYS A 111 8.27 -0.35 -0.40
N LEU A 112 6.99 -0.11 -0.66
CA LEU A 112 6.13 -0.99 -1.47
C LEU A 112 6.31 -0.81 -2.98
N ASP A 113 7.14 0.15 -3.41
CA ASP A 113 7.37 0.47 -4.82
C ASP A 113 8.85 0.76 -5.07
N GLN A 114 9.39 0.23 -6.17
CA GLN A 114 10.80 0.42 -6.54
C GLN A 114 11.11 1.89 -6.88
N ASN A 115 10.15 2.61 -7.48
CA ASN A 115 10.29 4.03 -7.77
C ASN A 115 10.35 4.85 -6.47
N HIS A 116 9.55 4.48 -5.44
CA HIS A 116 9.61 5.11 -4.12
C HIS A 116 10.99 4.93 -3.47
N ALA A 117 11.54 3.73 -3.51
CA ALA A 117 12.90 3.49 -3.02
C ALA A 117 13.94 4.29 -3.82
N ALA A 118 13.79 4.38 -5.14
CA ALA A 118 14.66 5.18 -5.99
C ALA A 118 14.52 6.69 -5.70
N TYR A 119 13.30 7.18 -5.45
CA TYR A 119 13.04 8.56 -5.02
C TYR A 119 13.79 8.90 -3.74
N ILE A 120 13.73 8.03 -2.72
CA ILE A 120 14.43 8.22 -1.45
C ILE A 120 15.94 8.31 -1.68
N ARG A 121 16.52 7.39 -2.44
CA ARG A 121 17.97 7.41 -2.74
C ARG A 121 18.41 8.68 -3.46
N ARG A 122 17.55 9.29 -4.30
CA ARG A 122 17.87 10.54 -5.00
C ARG A 122 17.81 11.77 -4.11
N HIS A 123 16.82 11.82 -3.21
CA HIS A 123 16.46 13.06 -2.51
C HIS A 123 16.85 13.09 -1.02
N TYR A 124 17.16 11.93 -0.42
CA TYR A 124 17.53 11.82 0.99
C TYR A 124 18.85 11.04 1.15
N THR A 125 19.93 11.66 0.68
CA THR A 125 21.25 11.01 0.57
C THR A 125 21.91 10.61 1.90
N HIS A 126 21.38 11.10 3.03
CA HIS A 126 21.81 10.71 4.37
C HIS A 126 21.19 9.37 4.83
N ILE A 127 20.13 8.90 4.17
CA ILE A 127 19.55 7.58 4.41
C ILE A 127 20.48 6.52 3.84
N LYS A 128 20.91 5.55 4.66
CA LYS A 128 21.92 4.56 4.28
C LYS A 128 21.44 3.63 3.18
N SER A 129 20.19 3.19 3.24
CA SER A 129 19.60 2.37 2.17
C SER A 129 18.09 2.64 2.03
N ALA A 130 17.60 2.48 0.80
CA ALA A 130 16.17 2.40 0.52
C ALA A 130 15.94 1.26 -0.45
N ALA A 131 15.05 0.32 -0.08
CA ALA A 131 14.82 -0.91 -0.81
C ALA A 131 13.31 -1.21 -0.96
N PHE A 132 12.97 -2.02 -1.96
CA PHE A 132 11.65 -2.56 -2.16
C PHE A 132 11.39 -3.70 -1.16
N PHE A 133 10.28 -3.60 -0.42
CA PHE A 133 9.85 -4.62 0.53
C PHE A 133 8.31 -4.63 0.60
N PRO A 134 7.64 -5.53 -0.14
CA PRO A 134 6.18 -5.54 -0.22
C PRO A 134 5.57 -6.22 1.00
N MET A 135 4.42 -5.69 1.46
CA MET A 135 3.58 -6.35 2.43
C MET A 135 2.82 -7.51 1.80
N THR A 136 2.24 -8.36 2.65
CA THR A 136 1.42 -9.50 2.25
C THR A 136 0.28 -9.70 3.24
N GLY A 137 -0.59 -10.69 2.99
CA GLY A 137 -1.68 -11.07 3.86
C GLY A 137 -1.51 -12.44 4.48
N GLU A 138 -2.55 -12.89 5.15
CA GLU A 138 -2.61 -14.20 5.78
C GLU A 138 -3.23 -15.24 4.83
N ASP A 139 -2.67 -16.41 4.81
CA ASP A 139 -3.31 -17.61 4.26
C ASP A 139 -4.18 -18.24 5.36
N LEU A 140 -5.49 -18.11 5.25
CA LEU A 140 -6.42 -18.57 6.28
C LEU A 140 -6.48 -20.10 6.42
N LEU A 141 -6.11 -20.83 5.37
CA LEU A 141 -6.11 -22.29 5.36
C LEU A 141 -4.87 -22.84 4.64
N PRO A 142 -3.69 -22.67 5.22
CA PRO A 142 -2.41 -22.96 4.56
C PRO A 142 -2.25 -24.44 4.16
N ASP A 143 -2.98 -25.34 4.81
CA ASP A 143 -2.92 -26.80 4.54
C ASP A 143 -4.00 -27.28 3.57
N SER A 144 -4.89 -26.39 3.12
CA SER A 144 -5.97 -26.70 2.18
C SER A 144 -5.60 -26.29 0.76
N ALA A 145 -5.21 -27.23 -0.07
CA ALA A 145 -5.02 -27.02 -1.51
C ALA A 145 -6.34 -26.93 -2.29
N SER A 146 -7.51 -27.18 -1.64
CA SER A 146 -8.79 -27.19 -2.32
C SER A 146 -9.33 -25.78 -2.55
N TYR A 147 -9.87 -25.54 -3.75
CA TYR A 147 -10.56 -24.30 -4.06
C TYR A 147 -11.81 -24.14 -3.19
N PRO A 148 -11.95 -23.04 -2.43
CA PRO A 148 -13.05 -22.87 -1.51
C PRO A 148 -14.37 -22.55 -2.23
N GLN A 149 -15.50 -22.85 -1.58
CA GLN A 149 -16.79 -22.39 -2.07
C GLN A 149 -16.86 -20.85 -2.03
N LYS A 150 -17.21 -20.24 -3.16
CA LYS A 150 -17.32 -18.81 -3.32
C LYS A 150 -18.74 -18.31 -3.13
N GLN A 151 -18.90 -17.19 -2.43
CA GLN A 151 -20.19 -16.56 -2.11
C GLN A 151 -20.36 -15.21 -2.80
N THR A 152 -19.24 -14.57 -3.19
CA THR A 152 -19.18 -13.24 -3.79
C THR A 152 -18.54 -13.33 -5.18
N ASP A 153 -19.14 -12.71 -6.18
CA ASP A 153 -18.59 -12.72 -7.54
C ASP A 153 -17.39 -11.80 -7.65
N LEU A 154 -17.54 -10.53 -7.26
CA LEU A 154 -16.51 -9.52 -7.37
C LEU A 154 -16.41 -8.72 -6.06
N LEU A 155 -15.21 -8.60 -5.52
CA LEU A 155 -14.90 -7.84 -4.31
C LEU A 155 -13.93 -6.71 -4.62
N PHE A 156 -14.21 -5.52 -4.09
CA PHE A 156 -13.24 -4.46 -3.92
C PHE A 156 -13.12 -4.10 -2.44
N SER A 157 -11.89 -4.12 -1.88
CA SER A 157 -11.61 -3.72 -0.50
C SER A 157 -10.80 -2.42 -0.47
N GLY A 158 -11.31 -1.41 0.22
CA GLY A 158 -10.65 -0.12 0.40
C GLY A 158 -11.65 0.99 0.75
N THR A 159 -11.17 2.04 1.40
CA THR A 159 -11.99 3.21 1.80
C THR A 159 -12.43 4.02 0.59
N TYR A 160 -13.63 4.53 0.63
CA TYR A 160 -14.11 5.54 -0.30
C TYR A 160 -13.63 6.93 0.11
N THR A 161 -13.17 7.69 -0.86
CA THR A 161 -12.91 9.13 -0.74
C THR A 161 -13.58 9.81 -1.93
N ASP A 162 -14.39 10.84 -1.66
CA ASP A 162 -14.99 11.63 -2.73
C ASP A 162 -13.94 12.54 -3.36
N TYR A 163 -13.54 12.24 -4.59
CA TYR A 163 -12.53 13.04 -5.30
C TYR A 163 -12.96 14.49 -5.54
N ARG A 164 -14.28 14.77 -5.53
CA ARG A 164 -14.82 16.15 -5.69
C ARG A 164 -14.50 17.01 -4.46
N GLN A 165 -14.47 16.40 -3.26
CA GLN A 165 -14.00 17.10 -2.05
C GLN A 165 -12.49 17.38 -2.12
N VAL A 166 -11.69 16.47 -2.67
CA VAL A 166 -10.27 16.70 -2.91
C VAL A 166 -10.08 17.83 -3.94
N GLU A 167 -10.88 17.84 -5.01
CA GLU A 167 -10.89 18.91 -6.00
C GLU A 167 -11.22 20.28 -5.37
N GLN A 168 -12.22 20.37 -4.50
CA GLN A 168 -12.50 21.60 -3.75
C GLN A 168 -11.31 22.03 -2.88
N SER A 169 -10.60 21.09 -2.27
CA SER A 169 -9.39 21.40 -1.51
C SER A 169 -8.28 21.94 -2.40
N ILE A 170 -8.11 21.42 -3.63
CA ILE A 170 -7.17 21.94 -4.63
C ILE A 170 -7.56 23.37 -5.05
N LEU A 171 -8.84 23.63 -5.29
CA LEU A 171 -9.36 24.95 -5.66
C LEU A 171 -9.17 25.99 -4.54
N SER A 172 -9.21 25.53 -3.28
CA SER A 172 -9.04 26.38 -2.09
C SER A 172 -7.57 26.58 -1.70
N SER A 173 -6.65 25.86 -2.35
CA SER A 173 -5.20 26.03 -2.16
C SER A 173 -4.71 27.38 -2.71
N PRO A 174 -3.54 27.90 -2.29
CA PRO A 174 -2.93 29.05 -2.95
C PRO A 174 -2.91 28.87 -4.48
N SER A 175 -3.26 29.92 -5.23
CA SER A 175 -3.54 29.81 -6.68
C SER A 175 -2.42 29.11 -7.45
N PHE A 176 -1.17 29.47 -7.19
CA PHE A 176 0.00 28.81 -7.80
C PHE A 176 0.06 27.31 -7.53
N LEU A 177 -0.13 26.88 -6.28
CA LEU A 177 -0.12 25.45 -5.90
C LEU A 177 -1.30 24.68 -6.51
N GLY A 178 -2.48 25.30 -6.51
CA GLY A 178 -3.68 24.73 -7.14
C GLY A 178 -3.50 24.51 -8.64
N GLU A 179 -2.90 25.48 -9.35
CA GLU A 179 -2.61 25.38 -10.79
C GLU A 179 -1.58 24.28 -11.10
N ILE A 180 -0.48 24.19 -10.33
CA ILE A 180 0.50 23.12 -10.48
C ILE A 180 -0.17 21.76 -10.26
N THR A 181 -0.94 21.62 -9.19
CA THR A 181 -1.62 20.35 -8.86
C THR A 181 -2.57 19.92 -9.98
N LYS A 182 -3.35 20.84 -10.57
CA LYS A 182 -4.21 20.55 -11.73
C LYS A 182 -3.40 20.09 -12.94
N LYS A 183 -2.33 20.81 -13.28
CA LYS A 183 -1.45 20.43 -14.40
C LYS A 183 -0.80 19.04 -14.19
N LEU A 184 -0.49 18.67 -12.95
CA LEU A 184 0.01 17.33 -12.62
C LEU A 184 -1.09 16.28 -12.84
N ILE A 185 -2.30 16.53 -12.34
CA ILE A 185 -3.46 15.65 -12.55
C ILE A 185 -3.70 15.42 -14.04
N ASP A 186 -3.80 16.49 -14.82
CA ASP A 186 -4.03 16.40 -16.26
C ASP A 186 -2.95 15.55 -16.97
N ARG A 187 -1.67 15.76 -16.63
CA ARG A 187 -0.57 14.97 -17.23
C ARG A 187 -0.66 13.50 -16.87
N MET A 188 -0.91 13.19 -15.59
CA MET A 188 -0.96 11.81 -15.11
C MET A 188 -2.24 11.07 -15.52
N GLN A 189 -3.34 11.79 -15.81
CA GLN A 189 -4.55 11.19 -16.42
C GLN A 189 -4.34 10.88 -17.90
N ASN A 190 -3.59 11.72 -18.62
CA ASN A 190 -3.24 11.50 -20.04
C ASN A 190 -2.15 10.43 -20.22
N ASP A 191 -1.29 10.22 -19.23
CA ASP A 191 -0.30 9.14 -19.20
C ASP A 191 -0.28 8.50 -17.81
N VAL A 192 -1.05 7.43 -17.69
CA VAL A 192 -1.19 6.67 -16.43
C VAL A 192 0.09 5.97 -15.96
N SER A 193 1.12 5.90 -16.81
CA SER A 193 2.42 5.32 -16.48
C SER A 193 3.34 6.29 -15.73
N LEU A 194 3.09 7.60 -15.82
CA LEU A 194 3.90 8.62 -15.17
C LEU A 194 3.82 8.53 -13.65
N THR A 195 4.98 8.63 -13.01
CA THR A 195 5.05 8.91 -11.57
C THR A 195 4.76 10.39 -11.31
N GLN A 196 4.32 10.74 -10.11
CA GLN A 196 4.14 12.16 -9.75
C GLN A 196 5.49 12.89 -9.76
N GLU A 197 6.59 12.21 -9.42
CA GLU A 197 7.95 12.75 -9.53
C GLU A 197 8.29 13.16 -10.96
N ASP A 198 8.14 12.22 -11.93
CA ASP A 198 8.44 12.51 -13.34
C ASP A 198 7.54 13.62 -13.90
N ALA A 199 6.25 13.61 -13.54
CA ALA A 199 5.30 14.62 -13.97
C ALA A 199 5.68 16.01 -13.44
N LEU A 200 6.09 16.11 -12.17
CA LEU A 200 6.52 17.35 -11.55
C LEU A 200 7.85 17.81 -12.13
N GLN A 201 8.84 16.94 -12.27
CA GLN A 201 10.14 17.28 -12.90
C GLN A 201 10.00 17.86 -14.31
N LYS A 202 9.07 17.32 -15.10
CA LYS A 202 8.76 17.83 -16.45
C LYS A 202 7.97 19.12 -16.45
N LEU A 203 7.22 19.40 -15.39
CA LEU A 203 6.38 20.59 -15.28
C LEU A 203 7.19 21.82 -14.81
N LEU A 204 8.06 21.63 -13.82
CA LEU A 204 8.75 22.71 -13.12
C LEU A 204 9.58 23.65 -14.02
N PRO A 205 10.32 23.18 -15.05
CA PRO A 205 11.05 24.08 -15.95
C PRO A 205 10.16 25.02 -16.78
N SER A 206 8.87 24.71 -16.92
CA SER A 206 7.89 25.55 -17.63
C SER A 206 7.24 26.62 -16.73
N LEU A 207 7.53 26.61 -15.44
CA LEU A 207 7.08 27.62 -14.50
C LEU A 207 8.20 28.66 -14.41
N GLU A 208 7.94 29.88 -14.84
CA GLU A 208 8.92 30.96 -15.05
C GLU A 208 9.69 31.44 -13.80
N GLU A 209 9.59 30.77 -12.67
CA GLU A 209 10.26 31.11 -11.42
C GLU A 209 11.36 30.10 -11.06
N GLY A 210 12.56 30.42 -11.54
CA GLY A 210 13.82 30.00 -10.92
C GLY A 210 14.19 28.51 -11.04
N GLU A 211 15.48 28.25 -11.04
CA GLU A 211 16.03 26.92 -10.86
C GLU A 211 15.44 26.27 -9.59
N ILE A 212 14.67 25.19 -9.76
CA ILE A 212 14.26 24.41 -8.62
C ILE A 212 15.50 23.74 -8.07
N ILE A 213 15.91 24.25 -6.95
CA ILE A 213 17.02 23.71 -6.20
C ILE A 213 16.64 22.27 -5.86
N LYS A 214 17.45 21.31 -6.27
CA LYS A 214 17.21 19.86 -6.02
C LYS A 214 16.86 19.57 -4.56
N GLU A 215 17.38 20.35 -3.64
CA GLU A 215 17.14 20.28 -2.20
C GLU A 215 15.70 20.60 -1.79
N THR A 216 14.97 21.42 -2.56
CA THR A 216 13.56 21.77 -2.27
C THR A 216 12.56 20.91 -3.02
N PHE A 217 12.99 20.06 -3.95
CA PHE A 217 12.09 19.20 -4.71
C PHE A 217 11.16 18.33 -3.85
N PRO A 218 11.62 17.67 -2.76
CA PRO A 218 10.74 16.93 -1.86
C PRO A 218 9.65 17.77 -1.19
N LEU A 219 9.92 19.05 -0.91
CA LEU A 219 8.91 19.98 -0.39
C LEU A 219 7.83 20.28 -1.43
N HIS A 220 8.20 20.40 -2.71
CA HIS A 220 7.24 20.60 -3.80
C HIS A 220 6.41 19.34 -4.00
N MET A 221 7.01 18.15 -3.93
CA MET A 221 6.29 16.87 -3.95
C MET A 221 5.29 16.80 -2.80
N GLN A 222 5.70 17.10 -1.56
CA GLN A 222 4.83 17.13 -0.40
C GLN A 222 3.69 18.15 -0.56
N ALA A 223 3.97 19.34 -1.03
CA ALA A 223 2.96 20.37 -1.26
C ALA A 223 1.88 19.94 -2.27
N CYS A 224 2.26 19.12 -3.27
CA CYS A 224 1.34 18.59 -4.28
C CYS A 224 0.67 17.26 -3.89
N PHE A 225 0.61 16.88 -2.60
CA PHE A 225 0.03 15.60 -2.13
C PHE A 225 -1.43 15.40 -2.56
N LEU A 226 -2.19 16.49 -2.78
CA LEU A 226 -3.57 16.42 -3.25
C LEU A 226 -3.68 15.82 -4.66
N CYS A 227 -2.61 15.88 -5.47
CA CYS A 227 -2.58 15.21 -6.78
C CYS A 227 -2.73 13.68 -6.62
N ASP A 228 -1.92 13.06 -5.77
CA ASP A 228 -2.02 11.62 -5.49
C ASP A 228 -3.37 11.26 -4.87
N SER A 229 -3.84 12.06 -3.90
CA SER A 229 -5.14 11.85 -3.25
C SER A 229 -6.29 11.90 -4.26
N TYR A 230 -6.29 12.89 -5.18
CA TYR A 230 -7.29 13.02 -6.24
C TYR A 230 -7.26 11.82 -7.19
N LEU A 231 -6.08 11.48 -7.72
CA LEU A 231 -5.94 10.41 -8.70
C LEU A 231 -6.35 9.04 -8.12
N ARG A 232 -5.99 8.76 -6.88
CA ARG A 232 -6.44 7.53 -6.20
C ARG A 232 -7.95 7.46 -6.04
N ALA A 233 -8.57 8.55 -5.61
CA ALA A 233 -10.01 8.62 -5.40
C ALA A 233 -10.78 8.57 -6.74
N PHE A 234 -10.35 9.35 -7.73
CA PHE A 234 -10.94 9.43 -9.06
C PHE A 234 -10.88 8.08 -9.81
N SER A 235 -9.68 7.50 -9.95
CA SER A 235 -9.50 6.24 -10.67
C SER A 235 -10.32 5.10 -10.04
N ARG A 236 -10.44 5.09 -8.71
CA ARG A 236 -11.23 4.12 -7.97
C ARG A 236 -12.73 4.26 -8.28
N GLU A 237 -13.26 5.47 -8.16
CA GLU A 237 -14.69 5.72 -8.41
C GLU A 237 -15.04 5.44 -9.87
N GLU A 238 -14.26 5.92 -10.84
CA GLU A 238 -14.53 5.73 -12.27
C GLU A 238 -14.52 4.26 -12.69
N LEU A 239 -13.55 3.48 -12.23
CA LEU A 239 -13.55 2.05 -12.53
C LEU A 239 -14.79 1.37 -11.96
N LEU A 240 -15.08 1.56 -10.67
CA LEU A 240 -16.17 0.88 -9.99
C LEU A 240 -17.54 1.32 -10.54
N LEU A 241 -17.71 2.61 -10.91
CA LEU A 241 -18.91 3.09 -11.59
C LEU A 241 -19.08 2.45 -12.99
N SER A 242 -17.99 2.26 -13.72
CA SER A 242 -18.04 1.57 -15.01
C SER A 242 -18.53 0.13 -14.84
N LEU A 243 -18.03 -0.61 -13.84
CA LEU A 243 -18.47 -1.96 -13.53
C LEU A 243 -19.95 -2.00 -13.11
N ALA A 244 -20.38 -1.03 -12.29
CA ALA A 244 -21.76 -0.94 -11.83
C ALA A 244 -22.74 -0.64 -12.97
N ARG A 245 -22.35 0.20 -13.94
CA ARG A 245 -23.15 0.50 -15.16
C ARG A 245 -23.33 -0.73 -16.05
N GLU A 246 -22.34 -1.62 -16.10
CA GLU A 246 -22.43 -2.91 -16.81
C GLU A 246 -23.14 -3.98 -15.97
N LYS A 247 -23.80 -3.58 -14.86
CA LYS A 247 -24.60 -4.43 -13.97
C LYS A 247 -23.84 -5.62 -13.34
N LEU A 248 -22.54 -5.52 -13.22
CA LEU A 248 -21.75 -6.53 -12.54
C LEU A 248 -22.09 -6.54 -11.04
N PRO A 249 -22.31 -7.71 -10.41
CA PRO A 249 -22.50 -7.81 -8.98
C PRO A 249 -21.16 -7.54 -8.28
N LEU A 250 -21.13 -6.51 -7.43
CA LEU A 250 -19.93 -6.04 -6.78
C LEU A 250 -20.15 -5.84 -5.28
N THR A 251 -19.28 -6.40 -4.47
CA THR A 251 -19.21 -6.13 -3.04
C THR A 251 -18.10 -5.10 -2.79
N LEU A 252 -18.44 -3.99 -2.14
CA LEU A 252 -17.54 -2.94 -1.70
C LEU A 252 -17.30 -3.09 -0.20
N CYS A 253 -16.06 -3.26 0.20
CA CYS A 253 -15.67 -3.40 1.60
C CYS A 253 -14.81 -2.21 2.04
N GLY A 254 -15.22 -1.54 3.12
CA GLY A 254 -14.55 -0.38 3.72
C GLY A 254 -15.47 0.81 3.88
N ASN A 255 -15.02 1.80 4.65
CA ASN A 255 -15.83 2.93 5.05
C ASN A 255 -16.10 3.93 3.91
N GLY A 256 -17.23 4.61 4.00
CA GLY A 256 -17.61 5.72 3.13
C GLY A 256 -18.42 5.35 1.89
N TRP A 257 -18.48 4.09 1.47
CA TRP A 257 -19.17 3.66 0.24
C TRP A 257 -20.66 3.99 0.21
N ARG A 258 -21.33 4.02 1.37
CA ARG A 258 -22.76 4.41 1.45
C ARG A 258 -23.03 5.86 1.03
N LYS A 259 -21.97 6.71 1.04
CA LYS A 259 -22.04 8.10 0.59
C LYS A 259 -21.62 8.28 -0.88
N SER A 260 -21.14 7.20 -1.51
CA SER A 260 -20.72 7.23 -2.91
C SER A 260 -21.90 7.09 -3.87
N PRO A 261 -21.75 7.53 -5.14
CA PRO A 261 -22.74 7.27 -6.19
C PRO A 261 -23.06 5.78 -6.40
N LEU A 262 -22.14 4.89 -5.99
CA LEU A 262 -22.29 3.43 -6.11
C LEU A 262 -23.42 2.87 -5.23
N SER A 263 -23.76 3.54 -4.13
CA SER A 263 -24.83 3.10 -3.23
C SER A 263 -26.23 3.11 -3.89
N GLY A 264 -26.39 3.81 -5.01
CA GLY A 264 -27.63 3.84 -5.77
C GLY A 264 -27.86 2.66 -6.71
N PHE A 265 -26.88 1.76 -6.88
CA PHE A 265 -27.00 0.60 -7.77
C PHE A 265 -27.48 -0.65 -7.00
N PRO A 266 -28.58 -1.30 -7.41
CA PRO A 266 -29.20 -2.39 -6.63
C PRO A 266 -28.33 -3.65 -6.53
N GLN A 267 -27.38 -3.86 -7.47
CA GLN A 267 -26.47 -5.01 -7.47
C GLN A 267 -25.18 -4.78 -6.64
N ILE A 268 -25.04 -3.61 -6.01
CA ILE A 268 -23.89 -3.30 -5.17
C ILE A 268 -24.20 -3.66 -3.72
N ASN A 269 -23.37 -4.52 -3.16
CA ASN A 269 -23.37 -4.81 -1.73
C ASN A 269 -22.28 -3.99 -1.02
N ILE A 270 -22.57 -3.40 0.14
CA ILE A 270 -21.63 -2.57 0.90
C ILE A 270 -21.45 -3.15 2.30
N ILE A 271 -20.19 -3.43 2.65
CA ILE A 271 -19.74 -3.91 3.96
C ILE A 271 -18.88 -2.80 4.58
N ASP A 272 -19.40 -2.17 5.64
CA ASP A 272 -18.70 -1.17 6.44
C ASP A 272 -18.08 -1.80 7.70
N ASP A 273 -17.25 -1.04 8.40
CA ASP A 273 -16.75 -1.30 9.77
C ASP A 273 -16.10 -2.68 9.97
N ILE A 274 -15.35 -3.12 8.97
CA ILE A 274 -14.61 -4.38 9.00
C ILE A 274 -13.15 -4.13 9.42
N SER A 275 -12.61 -5.00 10.25
CA SER A 275 -11.17 -4.97 10.56
C SER A 275 -10.32 -5.40 9.37
N PHE A 276 -9.05 -5.01 9.35
CA PHE A 276 -8.15 -5.43 8.27
C PHE A 276 -8.03 -6.96 8.16
N SER A 277 -7.91 -7.65 9.30
CA SER A 277 -7.79 -9.11 9.35
C SER A 277 -9.04 -9.83 8.83
N ASP A 278 -10.24 -9.26 9.05
CA ASP A 278 -11.48 -9.88 8.57
C ASP A 278 -11.63 -9.80 7.05
N THR A 279 -10.87 -8.90 6.38
CA THR A 279 -10.87 -8.83 4.91
C THR A 279 -10.36 -10.11 4.25
N PHE A 280 -9.50 -10.90 4.91
CA PHE A 280 -9.00 -12.17 4.37
C PHE A 280 -10.10 -13.19 4.18
N ALA A 281 -11.08 -13.23 5.09
CA ALA A 281 -12.26 -14.07 4.93
C ALA A 281 -13.11 -13.64 3.71
N LEU A 282 -13.23 -12.35 3.46
CA LEU A 282 -13.90 -11.84 2.26
C LEU A 282 -13.14 -12.20 0.98
N PHE A 283 -11.81 -12.09 0.96
CA PHE A 283 -11.01 -12.56 -0.19
C PHE A 283 -11.28 -14.04 -0.45
N ARG A 284 -11.24 -14.86 0.59
CA ARG A 284 -11.49 -16.31 0.47
C ARG A 284 -12.89 -16.63 -0.08
N GLN A 285 -13.91 -15.84 0.28
CA GLN A 285 -15.28 -16.00 -0.20
C GLN A 285 -15.50 -15.44 -1.60
N SER A 286 -14.56 -14.66 -2.15
CA SER A 286 -14.73 -13.97 -3.41
C SER A 286 -14.11 -14.73 -4.57
N LYS A 287 -14.82 -14.79 -5.73
CA LYS A 287 -14.28 -15.33 -6.97
C LYS A 287 -13.16 -14.49 -7.50
N ILE A 288 -13.42 -13.17 -7.62
CA ILE A 288 -12.49 -12.18 -8.14
C ILE A 288 -12.31 -11.07 -7.10
N THR A 289 -11.07 -10.70 -6.79
CA THR A 289 -10.74 -9.49 -6.06
C THR A 289 -10.14 -8.48 -7.00
N LEU A 290 -10.78 -7.31 -7.07
CA LEU A 290 -10.31 -6.18 -7.84
C LEU A 290 -9.29 -5.36 -7.04
N ASN A 291 -8.16 -5.06 -7.65
CA ASN A 291 -7.13 -4.19 -7.08
C ASN A 291 -6.78 -3.06 -8.04
N LEU A 292 -6.39 -1.90 -7.50
CA LEU A 292 -5.90 -0.73 -8.24
C LEU A 292 -4.61 -0.23 -7.60
N LEU A 293 -3.67 0.19 -8.44
CA LEU A 293 -2.34 0.65 -8.07
C LEU A 293 -2.03 2.09 -8.57
N PRO A 294 -2.92 3.07 -8.44
CA PRO A 294 -2.71 4.39 -9.03
C PRO A 294 -1.45 5.10 -8.49
N GLY A 295 -1.05 4.85 -7.24
CA GLY A 295 0.14 5.40 -6.60
C GLY A 295 1.39 4.51 -6.70
N PHE A 296 1.27 3.24 -7.14
CA PHE A 296 2.37 2.26 -7.19
C PHE A 296 2.70 1.91 -8.64
N LYS A 297 3.49 2.76 -9.32
CA LYS A 297 3.79 2.60 -10.75
C LYS A 297 4.80 1.49 -11.05
N ASN A 298 5.65 1.13 -10.10
CA ASN A 298 6.58 0.00 -10.18
C ASN A 298 6.60 -0.77 -8.84
N GLY A 299 5.44 -1.00 -8.30
CA GLY A 299 5.23 -1.61 -6.98
C GLY A 299 3.99 -2.49 -6.94
N THR A 300 3.55 -2.75 -5.72
CA THR A 300 2.39 -3.59 -5.44
C THR A 300 1.73 -3.18 -4.12
N HIS A 301 0.50 -3.63 -3.93
CA HIS A 301 -0.24 -3.51 -2.68
C HIS A 301 -0.40 -4.91 -2.05
N ASP A 302 -0.45 -5.01 -0.72
CA ASP A 302 -0.68 -6.27 0.01
C ASP A 302 -1.89 -7.04 -0.49
N ARG A 303 -2.94 -6.34 -0.94
CA ARG A 303 -4.18 -6.92 -1.47
C ARG A 303 -3.94 -7.88 -2.63
N VAL A 304 -2.94 -7.64 -3.47
CA VAL A 304 -2.59 -8.55 -4.57
C VAL A 304 -2.26 -9.94 -4.00
N TYR A 305 -1.33 -9.98 -3.07
CA TYR A 305 -0.90 -11.26 -2.48
C TYR A 305 -1.95 -11.84 -1.53
N SER A 306 -2.62 -10.97 -0.75
CA SER A 306 -3.67 -11.40 0.20
C SER A 306 -4.84 -12.08 -0.52
N SER A 307 -5.28 -11.56 -1.66
CA SER A 307 -6.34 -12.20 -2.45
C SER A 307 -5.90 -13.54 -3.01
N MET A 308 -4.68 -13.61 -3.56
CA MET A 308 -4.11 -14.85 -4.11
C MET A 308 -3.94 -15.92 -3.02
N LEU A 309 -3.39 -15.56 -1.84
CA LEU A 309 -3.24 -16.47 -0.69
C LEU A 309 -4.58 -17.00 -0.18
N ASN A 310 -5.70 -16.38 -0.53
CA ASN A 310 -7.04 -16.81 -0.17
C ASN A 310 -7.84 -17.33 -1.36
N HIS A 311 -7.17 -17.83 -2.40
CA HIS A 311 -7.78 -18.40 -3.60
C HIS A 311 -8.78 -17.48 -4.31
N SER A 312 -8.64 -16.17 -4.22
CA SER A 312 -9.38 -15.22 -5.05
C SER A 312 -8.56 -14.86 -6.27
N LEU A 313 -9.14 -14.92 -7.47
CA LEU A 313 -8.47 -14.41 -8.65
C LEU A 313 -8.18 -12.93 -8.45
N CYS A 314 -6.92 -12.55 -8.42
CA CYS A 314 -6.53 -11.14 -8.38
C CYS A 314 -6.66 -10.54 -9.77
N LEU A 315 -7.54 -9.54 -9.93
CA LEU A 315 -7.65 -8.71 -11.13
C LEU A 315 -7.11 -7.32 -10.79
N THR A 316 -5.99 -6.92 -11.40
CA THR A 316 -5.29 -5.68 -11.06
C THR A 316 -4.85 -4.92 -12.30
N ASP A 317 -4.66 -3.60 -12.16
CA ASP A 317 -3.87 -2.85 -13.15
C ASP A 317 -2.42 -3.32 -13.12
N ALA A 318 -1.75 -3.19 -14.25
CA ALA A 318 -0.41 -3.76 -14.44
C ALA A 318 0.68 -2.77 -14.02
N SER A 319 1.54 -3.17 -13.09
CA SER A 319 2.85 -2.53 -12.91
C SER A 319 3.96 -3.35 -13.59
N PRO A 320 5.12 -2.74 -13.96
CA PRO A 320 6.28 -3.50 -14.46
C PRO A 320 6.68 -4.62 -13.50
N LEU A 321 6.71 -4.35 -12.20
CA LEU A 321 6.99 -5.35 -11.17
C LEU A 321 6.05 -6.56 -11.23
N LEU A 322 4.74 -6.32 -11.30
CA LEU A 322 3.77 -7.42 -11.33
C LEU A 322 3.86 -8.23 -12.63
N LYS A 323 4.16 -7.58 -13.77
CA LYS A 323 4.40 -8.27 -15.04
C LYS A 323 5.67 -9.14 -15.04
N GLU A 324 6.68 -8.76 -14.26
CA GLU A 324 7.88 -9.57 -14.06
C GLU A 324 7.58 -10.80 -13.17
N GLN A 325 6.74 -10.64 -12.16
CA GLN A 325 6.44 -11.69 -11.18
C GLN A 325 5.37 -12.68 -11.67
N PHE A 326 4.41 -12.24 -12.49
CA PHE A 326 3.21 -12.99 -12.85
C PHE A 326 2.88 -12.91 -14.33
N GLN A 327 2.26 -13.96 -14.85
CA GLN A 327 1.73 -14.03 -16.23
C GLN A 327 0.22 -13.76 -16.24
N ASP A 328 -0.24 -12.84 -17.10
CA ASP A 328 -1.67 -12.56 -17.30
C ASP A 328 -2.44 -13.82 -17.73
N GLY A 329 -3.55 -14.07 -17.09
CA GLY A 329 -4.40 -15.22 -17.36
C GLY A 329 -3.87 -16.57 -16.85
N LYS A 330 -2.77 -16.58 -16.08
CA LYS A 330 -2.18 -17.80 -15.52
C LYS A 330 -2.17 -17.82 -14.00
N GLU A 331 -1.62 -16.82 -13.34
CA GLU A 331 -1.57 -16.68 -11.87
C GLU A 331 -2.44 -15.54 -11.34
N LEU A 332 -2.70 -14.53 -12.18
CA LEU A 332 -3.60 -13.42 -11.96
C LEU A 332 -4.11 -12.88 -13.29
N CYS A 333 -4.95 -11.85 -13.29
CA CYS A 333 -5.35 -11.14 -14.50
C CYS A 333 -5.02 -9.66 -14.40
N PHE A 334 -4.53 -9.09 -15.52
CA PHE A 334 -4.35 -7.65 -15.65
C PHE A 334 -5.53 -7.01 -16.39
N TYR A 335 -5.82 -5.77 -16.05
CA TYR A 335 -6.70 -4.89 -16.83
C TYR A 335 -5.98 -3.57 -17.13
N ASP A 336 -6.46 -2.86 -18.13
CA ASP A 336 -6.00 -1.52 -18.46
C ASP A 336 -6.90 -0.49 -17.77
N ALA A 337 -6.34 0.26 -16.82
CA ALA A 337 -7.06 1.27 -16.05
C ALA A 337 -7.61 2.42 -16.92
N SER A 338 -7.03 2.66 -18.10
CA SER A 338 -7.52 3.63 -19.07
C SER A 338 -8.76 3.14 -19.85
N GLN A 339 -9.09 1.84 -19.75
CA GLN A 339 -10.18 1.20 -20.49
C GLN A 339 -11.15 0.44 -19.56
N PRO A 340 -11.88 1.14 -18.67
CA PRO A 340 -12.73 0.50 -17.66
C PRO A 340 -13.79 -0.44 -18.23
N LYS A 341 -14.30 -0.14 -19.44
CA LYS A 341 -15.28 -1.00 -20.11
C LYS A 341 -14.67 -2.36 -20.48
N LYS A 342 -13.44 -2.39 -21.00
CA LYS A 342 -12.75 -3.66 -21.28
C LYS A 342 -12.47 -4.47 -20.01
N ALA A 343 -12.22 -3.79 -18.89
CA ALA A 343 -12.13 -4.46 -17.60
C ALA A 343 -13.45 -5.13 -17.21
N ALA A 344 -14.58 -4.46 -17.44
CA ALA A 344 -15.91 -5.03 -17.21
C ALA A 344 -16.18 -6.26 -18.10
N ASP A 345 -15.88 -6.18 -19.39
CA ASP A 345 -16.02 -7.30 -20.34
C ASP A 345 -15.16 -8.50 -19.91
N LYS A 346 -13.90 -8.26 -19.49
CA LYS A 346 -12.99 -9.32 -18.97
C LYS A 346 -13.56 -9.97 -17.72
N ILE A 347 -14.08 -9.18 -16.78
CA ILE A 347 -14.72 -9.71 -15.56
C ILE A 347 -15.93 -10.57 -15.90
N ALA A 348 -16.83 -10.07 -16.77
CA ALA A 348 -18.02 -10.80 -17.18
C ALA A 348 -17.64 -12.15 -17.81
N HIS A 349 -16.63 -12.19 -18.66
CA HIS A 349 -16.11 -13.43 -19.26
C HIS A 349 -15.59 -14.39 -18.19
N LEU A 350 -14.71 -13.93 -17.30
CA LEU A 350 -14.14 -14.75 -16.22
C LEU A 350 -15.20 -15.33 -15.27
N LEU A 351 -16.28 -14.58 -14.99
CA LEU A 351 -17.38 -15.06 -14.15
C LEU A 351 -18.20 -16.17 -14.83
N THR A 352 -18.22 -16.24 -16.17
CA THR A 352 -18.91 -17.31 -16.92
C THR A 352 -18.05 -18.56 -17.12
N ASP A 353 -16.72 -18.41 -17.15
CA ASP A 353 -15.77 -19.54 -17.28
C ASP A 353 -15.22 -19.98 -15.91
N LYS A 354 -16.01 -20.82 -15.25
CA LYS A 354 -15.68 -21.30 -13.90
C LYS A 354 -14.36 -22.07 -13.84
N GLU A 355 -14.07 -22.89 -14.87
CA GLU A 355 -12.86 -23.73 -14.90
C GLU A 355 -11.61 -22.86 -15.06
N GLN A 356 -11.63 -21.89 -15.97
CA GLN A 356 -10.53 -20.96 -16.15
C GLN A 356 -10.30 -20.13 -14.88
N LEU A 357 -11.38 -19.59 -14.28
CA LEU A 357 -11.30 -18.79 -13.05
C LEU A 357 -10.66 -19.57 -11.90
N GLU A 358 -11.10 -20.80 -11.67
CA GLU A 358 -10.58 -21.69 -10.63
C GLU A 358 -9.09 -22.02 -10.88
N THR A 359 -8.75 -22.36 -12.12
CA THR A 359 -7.36 -22.66 -12.52
C THR A 359 -6.42 -21.49 -12.26
N ILE A 360 -6.79 -20.27 -12.68
CA ILE A 360 -5.97 -19.06 -12.44
C ILE A 360 -5.84 -18.79 -10.95
N SER A 361 -6.94 -18.90 -10.19
CA SER A 361 -6.94 -18.67 -8.74
C SER A 361 -6.03 -19.64 -8.01
N GLN A 362 -6.04 -20.92 -8.39
CA GLN A 362 -5.18 -21.95 -7.77
C GLN A 362 -3.70 -21.72 -8.12
N ASN A 363 -3.39 -21.44 -9.37
CA ASN A 363 -2.02 -21.12 -9.79
C ASN A 363 -1.49 -19.88 -9.03
N GLY A 364 -2.35 -18.85 -8.90
CA GLY A 364 -2.05 -17.67 -8.11
C GLY A 364 -1.77 -17.98 -6.65
N TYR A 365 -2.60 -18.82 -6.03
CA TYR A 365 -2.39 -19.25 -4.66
C TYR A 365 -1.04 -19.93 -4.44
N PHE A 366 -0.69 -20.94 -5.26
CA PHE A 366 0.59 -21.62 -5.11
C PHE A 366 1.77 -20.70 -5.31
N LYS A 367 1.70 -19.81 -6.31
CA LYS A 367 2.74 -18.80 -6.58
C LYS A 367 2.92 -17.84 -5.41
N ALA A 368 1.81 -17.34 -4.84
CA ALA A 368 1.84 -16.42 -3.71
C ALA A 368 2.33 -17.13 -2.43
N LYS A 369 1.89 -18.35 -2.17
CA LYS A 369 2.32 -19.15 -1.01
C LYS A 369 3.83 -19.39 -1.01
N GLU A 370 4.40 -19.74 -2.16
CA GLU A 370 5.84 -20.00 -2.30
C GLU A 370 6.68 -18.72 -2.09
N ASN A 371 6.28 -17.60 -2.70
CA ASN A 371 7.17 -16.44 -2.86
C ASN A 371 6.72 -15.20 -2.06
N HIS A 372 5.49 -15.16 -1.60
CA HIS A 372 4.88 -13.97 -1.03
C HIS A 372 4.19 -14.18 0.33
N SER A 373 4.45 -15.29 1.01
CA SER A 373 4.02 -15.52 2.40
C SER A 373 4.81 -14.64 3.39
N TRP A 374 4.31 -14.49 4.62
CA TRP A 374 5.04 -13.81 5.69
C TRP A 374 6.39 -14.45 5.99
N LEU A 375 6.48 -15.78 5.91
CA LEU A 375 7.76 -16.49 6.07
C LEU A 375 8.76 -16.07 4.98
N ALA A 376 8.31 -15.99 3.71
CA ALA A 376 9.14 -15.50 2.61
C ALA A 376 9.61 -14.05 2.84
N ARG A 377 8.75 -13.18 3.42
CA ARG A 377 9.11 -11.81 3.80
C ARG A 377 10.17 -11.78 4.89
N ALA A 378 10.00 -12.58 5.95
CA ALA A 378 10.99 -12.67 7.04
C ALA A 378 12.35 -13.15 6.53
N VAL A 379 12.38 -14.20 5.69
CA VAL A 379 13.63 -14.69 5.08
C VAL A 379 14.28 -13.62 4.19
N CYS A 380 13.48 -12.87 3.41
CA CYS A 380 13.99 -11.77 2.61
C CYS A 380 14.61 -10.68 3.48
N LEU A 381 13.90 -10.25 4.54
CA LEU A 381 14.36 -9.22 5.46
C LEU A 381 15.66 -9.62 6.17
N LEU A 382 15.76 -10.87 6.64
CA LEU A 382 16.98 -11.39 7.30
C LEU A 382 18.22 -11.41 6.39
N LYS A 383 18.04 -11.39 5.06
CA LYS A 383 19.14 -11.27 4.10
C LYS A 383 19.55 -9.83 3.82
N MET A 384 18.68 -8.87 4.18
CA MET A 384 18.92 -7.44 3.96
C MET A 384 19.64 -6.79 5.15
N ILE A 385 19.54 -7.40 6.33
CA ILE A 385 20.13 -6.99 7.61
C ILE A 385 21.38 -7.86 7.89
#